data_187610b0b97a5517e3ffb2f3b879843a
#
_entry.id   187610b0b97a5517e3ffb2f3b879843a
#
_cell.length_a   1.000
_cell.length_b   1.000
_cell.length_c   1.000
_cell.angle_alpha   90.00
_cell.angle_beta   90.00
_cell.angle_gamma   90.00
#
_symmetry.space_group_name_H-M   'P 1'
#
loop_
_entity.id
_entity.type
_entity.pdbx_description
1 polymer ?
#
loop_
_entity_poly.entity_id
_entity_poly.type
_entity_poly.pdbx_seq_one_letter_code
_entity_poly.pdbx_strand_id
1 'polypeptide(L)'
;KGFTGEKYGGNTYWNTELCCVPFFLLSTPKEIAKNLLAYRYNQLPKAIENARKLGFKDGAALFPQVTNNGEECHSEWEITFEEIHRNNIIVYAIVQHAALTGNMDYIAKYGLEVMIAVSRFWRQRVSFSQPKQKYVILGVTGPDEYENNVDNNWYTNYSCIQCLKM
;
A
#
# COMPACT_ATOMS: atom_id res chain seq x y z
N LYS A 1 8.61 -8.32 -9.28
CA LYS A 1 9.15 -8.31 -10.64
C LYS A 1 10.09 -9.50 -10.84
N GLY A 2 10.17 -10.06 -12.06
CA GLY A 2 10.95 -11.29 -12.34
C GLY A 2 12.47 -11.11 -12.21
N PHE A 3 13.20 -12.19 -12.03
CA PHE A 3 14.67 -12.19 -11.94
C PHE A 3 15.34 -11.68 -13.20
N THR A 4 14.72 -11.91 -14.36
CA THR A 4 15.21 -11.44 -15.66
C THR A 4 14.85 -10.00 -15.97
N GLY A 5 14.09 -9.33 -15.08
CA GLY A 5 13.70 -7.94 -15.22
C GLY A 5 14.83 -7.00 -14.78
N GLU A 6 15.76 -6.75 -15.63
CA GLU A 6 16.79 -5.70 -15.47
C GLU A 6 17.27 -5.47 -14.02
N LYS A 7 16.98 -4.28 -13.46
CA LYS A 7 17.51 -3.84 -12.16
C LYS A 7 16.65 -4.27 -10.95
N TYR A 8 15.54 -4.94 -11.15
CA TYR A 8 14.56 -5.16 -10.09
C TYR A 8 14.81 -6.41 -9.23
N GLY A 9 15.71 -7.31 -9.64
CA GLY A 9 16.22 -8.41 -8.83
C GLY A 9 15.20 -9.37 -8.24
N GLY A 10 14.02 -9.50 -8.85
CA GLY A 10 12.95 -10.36 -8.34
C GLY A 10 12.15 -9.78 -7.17
N ASN A 11 12.44 -8.57 -6.72
CA ASN A 11 11.74 -7.94 -5.61
C ASN A 11 10.27 -7.66 -5.94
N THR A 12 9.45 -7.62 -4.89
CA THR A 12 8.05 -7.18 -4.96
C THR A 12 7.98 -5.67 -4.84
N TYR A 13 7.22 -5.06 -5.75
CA TYR A 13 6.94 -3.63 -5.80
C TYR A 13 5.45 -3.39 -5.55
N TRP A 14 5.08 -2.16 -5.23
CA TRP A 14 3.69 -1.75 -4.99
C TRP A 14 2.78 -1.99 -6.20
N ASN A 15 3.30 -1.93 -7.41
CA ASN A 15 2.52 -2.19 -8.64
C ASN A 15 2.18 -3.68 -8.84
N THR A 16 2.72 -4.59 -8.02
CA THR A 16 2.28 -5.99 -8.00
C THR A 16 0.79 -6.09 -7.66
N GLU A 17 0.36 -5.38 -6.64
CA GLU A 17 -1.03 -5.36 -6.22
C GLU A 17 -1.92 -4.60 -7.21
N LEU A 18 -1.43 -3.51 -7.79
CA LEU A 18 -2.19 -2.70 -8.74
C LEU A 18 -2.40 -3.40 -10.08
N CYS A 19 -1.38 -4.06 -10.60
CA CYS A 19 -1.36 -4.59 -11.97
C CYS A 19 -1.45 -6.13 -12.01
N CYS A 20 -0.66 -6.82 -11.19
CA CYS A 20 -0.58 -8.28 -11.27
C CYS A 20 -1.77 -8.97 -10.60
N VAL A 21 -2.27 -8.47 -9.48
CA VAL A 21 -3.44 -9.07 -8.81
C VAL A 21 -4.67 -9.06 -9.72
N PRO A 22 -5.09 -7.93 -10.33
CA PRO A 22 -6.20 -7.94 -11.28
C PRO A 22 -5.96 -8.83 -12.49
N PHE A 23 -4.75 -8.84 -13.03
CA PHE A 23 -4.39 -9.72 -14.15
C PHE A 23 -4.59 -11.19 -13.78
N PHE A 24 -4.06 -11.63 -12.65
CA PHE A 24 -4.22 -13.02 -12.21
C PHE A 24 -5.66 -13.38 -11.83
N LEU A 25 -6.42 -12.46 -11.27
CA LEU A 25 -7.84 -12.68 -10.97
C LEU A 25 -8.67 -12.98 -12.24
N LEU A 26 -8.29 -12.39 -13.37
CA LEU A 26 -9.01 -12.55 -14.64
C LEU A 26 -8.47 -13.70 -15.51
N SER A 27 -7.21 -14.10 -15.33
CA SER A 27 -6.51 -15.01 -16.26
C SER A 27 -6.06 -16.32 -15.66
N THR A 28 -6.16 -16.50 -14.33
CA THR A 28 -5.64 -17.68 -13.64
C THR A 28 -6.59 -18.18 -12.55
N PRO A 29 -6.35 -19.37 -11.97
CA PRO A 29 -7.06 -19.79 -10.77
C PRO A 29 -6.96 -18.75 -9.65
N LYS A 30 -8.07 -18.51 -8.96
CA LYS A 30 -8.22 -17.45 -7.93
C LYS A 30 -7.22 -17.56 -6.77
N GLU A 31 -6.72 -18.77 -6.53
CA GLU A 31 -5.73 -19.09 -5.51
C GLU A 31 -4.39 -18.36 -5.73
N ILE A 32 -4.02 -18.11 -6.98
CA ILE A 32 -2.77 -17.40 -7.31
C ILE A 32 -2.85 -15.95 -6.82
N ALA A 33 -3.92 -15.24 -7.12
CA ALA A 33 -4.13 -13.88 -6.61
C ALA A 33 -4.24 -13.85 -5.08
N LYS A 34 -4.93 -14.84 -4.48
CA LYS A 34 -5.02 -14.98 -3.03
C LYS A 34 -3.63 -15.15 -2.38
N ASN A 35 -2.73 -15.90 -2.99
CA ASN A 35 -1.37 -16.09 -2.46
C ASN A 35 -0.54 -14.81 -2.50
N LEU A 36 -0.72 -13.96 -3.52
CA LEU A 36 -0.10 -12.63 -3.56
C LEU A 36 -0.57 -11.74 -2.40
N LEU A 37 -1.86 -11.80 -2.09
CA LEU A 37 -2.42 -11.06 -0.95
C LEU A 37 -1.97 -11.65 0.40
N ALA A 38 -1.87 -12.98 0.50
CA ALA A 38 -1.35 -13.65 1.69
C ALA A 38 0.11 -13.26 1.97
N TYR A 39 0.91 -13.06 0.94
CA TYR A 39 2.28 -12.54 1.07
C TYR A 39 2.29 -11.18 1.80
N ARG A 40 1.39 -10.25 1.45
CA ARG A 40 1.28 -8.96 2.15
C ARG A 40 0.77 -9.11 3.58
N TYR A 41 -0.21 -9.97 3.81
CA TYR A 41 -0.68 -10.26 5.17
C TYR A 41 0.45 -10.78 6.06
N ASN A 42 1.26 -11.70 5.57
CA ASN A 42 2.40 -12.25 6.31
C ASN A 42 3.46 -11.19 6.65
N GLN A 43 3.49 -10.08 5.91
CA GLN A 43 4.39 -8.94 6.16
C GLN A 43 3.81 -7.86 7.05
N LEU A 44 2.56 -7.98 7.48
CA LEU A 44 1.90 -6.97 8.32
C LEU A 44 2.69 -6.61 9.58
N PRO A 45 3.27 -7.55 10.34
CA PRO A 45 4.08 -7.21 11.50
C PRO A 45 5.28 -6.31 11.14
N LYS A 46 5.93 -6.56 10.01
CA LYS A 46 7.03 -5.74 9.50
C LYS A 46 6.55 -4.36 9.06
N ALA A 47 5.40 -4.26 8.40
CA ALA A 47 4.82 -2.99 8.00
C ALA A 47 4.46 -2.12 9.22
N ILE A 48 4.00 -2.74 10.32
CA ILE A 48 3.76 -2.05 11.60
C ILE A 48 5.09 -1.57 12.22
N GLU A 49 6.13 -2.40 12.17
CA GLU A 49 7.47 -2.02 12.64
C GLU A 49 8.03 -0.84 11.81
N ASN A 50 7.87 -0.87 10.48
CA ASN A 50 8.29 0.22 9.59
C ASN A 50 7.60 1.53 9.96
N ALA A 51 6.28 1.50 10.14
CA ALA A 51 5.54 2.69 10.57
C ALA A 51 5.99 3.18 11.96
N ARG A 52 6.23 2.27 12.90
CA ARG A 52 6.70 2.60 14.26
C ARG A 52 8.06 3.30 14.25
N LYS A 53 8.99 2.91 13.37
CA LYS A 53 10.30 3.56 13.20
C LYS A 53 10.17 5.02 12.76
N LEU A 54 9.07 5.35 12.09
CA LEU A 54 8.74 6.72 11.66
C LEU A 54 7.88 7.49 12.68
N GLY A 55 7.62 6.93 13.86
CA GLY A 55 6.87 7.57 14.93
C GLY A 55 5.37 7.31 14.91
N PHE A 56 4.84 6.52 13.97
CA PHE A 56 3.43 6.10 13.98
C PHE A 56 3.16 5.10 15.10
N LYS A 57 1.93 5.10 15.62
CA LYS A 57 1.50 4.34 16.80
C LYS A 57 0.27 3.46 16.52
N ASP A 58 -0.22 2.80 17.52
CA ASP A 58 -1.51 2.11 17.56
C ASP A 58 -1.67 1.02 16.47
N GLY A 59 -0.57 0.37 16.07
CA GLY A 59 -0.62 -0.65 15.03
C GLY A 59 -0.84 -0.10 13.62
N ALA A 60 -0.51 1.17 13.38
CA ALA A 60 -0.43 1.73 12.04
C ALA A 60 0.61 0.97 11.21
N ALA A 61 0.32 0.66 9.95
CA ALA A 61 1.22 -0.06 9.06
C ALA A 61 1.64 0.78 7.86
N LEU A 62 2.92 0.74 7.52
CA LEU A 62 3.48 1.27 6.28
C LEU A 62 4.26 0.16 5.58
N PHE A 63 3.67 -0.38 4.52
CA PHE A 63 4.31 -1.40 3.70
C PHE A 63 5.47 -0.81 2.91
N PRO A 64 6.56 -1.59 2.70
CA PRO A 64 7.72 -1.10 1.95
C PRO A 64 7.39 -0.87 0.47
N GLN A 65 8.15 0.02 -0.16
CA GLN A 65 8.09 0.30 -1.59
C GLN A 65 8.57 -0.91 -2.39
N VAL A 66 9.71 -1.44 -2.00
CA VAL A 66 10.36 -2.61 -2.60
C VAL A 66 10.74 -3.58 -1.51
N THR A 67 10.41 -4.85 -1.65
CA THR A 67 10.71 -5.83 -0.62
C THR A 67 10.73 -7.27 -1.09
N ASN A 68 11.44 -8.10 -0.33
CA ASN A 68 11.34 -9.56 -0.37
C ASN A 68 10.67 -10.12 0.89
N ASN A 69 11.00 -9.57 2.05
CA ASN A 69 10.64 -10.14 3.36
C ASN A 69 9.87 -9.16 4.26
N GLY A 70 9.44 -8.02 3.72
CA GLY A 70 8.76 -6.97 4.48
C GLY A 70 9.66 -5.81 4.91
N GLU A 71 10.97 -5.94 4.73
CA GLU A 71 11.91 -4.84 4.92
C GLU A 71 12.00 -3.98 3.67
N GLU A 72 12.22 -2.67 3.84
CA GLU A 72 12.41 -1.76 2.73
C GLU A 72 13.77 -2.01 2.06
N CYS A 73 13.75 -2.33 0.77
CA CYS A 73 14.91 -2.63 -0.05
C CYS A 73 15.17 -1.57 -1.12
N HIS A 74 14.39 -0.49 -1.16
CA HIS A 74 14.61 0.60 -2.12
C HIS A 74 15.87 1.37 -1.76
N SER A 75 16.69 1.69 -2.77
CA SER A 75 17.94 2.42 -2.56
C SER A 75 17.76 3.94 -2.45
N GLU A 76 16.65 4.45 -2.92
CA GLU A 76 16.36 5.89 -2.90
C GLU A 76 15.50 6.22 -1.68
N TRP A 77 16.13 6.93 -0.78
CA TRP A 77 15.58 7.23 0.53
C TRP A 77 14.29 8.06 0.48
N GLU A 78 14.27 9.15 -0.30
CA GLU A 78 13.13 10.06 -0.39
C GLU A 78 11.87 9.33 -0.85
N ILE A 79 11.96 8.51 -1.86
CA ILE A 79 10.85 7.73 -2.42
C ILE A 79 10.20 6.84 -1.35
N THR A 80 11.00 6.26 -0.46
CA THR A 80 10.47 5.37 0.58
C THR A 80 9.56 6.06 1.59
N PHE A 81 9.69 7.38 1.77
CA PHE A 81 8.86 8.17 2.68
C PHE A 81 7.77 8.97 1.97
N GLU A 82 7.96 9.31 0.71
CA GLU A 82 7.08 10.19 -0.03
C GLU A 82 6.03 9.41 -0.83
N GLU A 83 6.38 8.25 -1.41
CA GLU A 83 5.46 7.41 -2.17
C GLU A 83 4.56 6.54 -1.30
N ILE A 84 3.86 7.16 -0.39
CA ILE A 84 3.00 6.47 0.58
C ILE A 84 1.67 5.97 0.00
N HIS A 85 1.34 6.36 -1.22
CA HIS A 85 0.18 5.84 -1.95
C HIS A 85 0.23 4.31 -2.15
N ARG A 86 1.41 3.70 -2.11
CA ARG A 86 1.60 2.24 -2.16
C ARG A 86 0.79 1.48 -1.10
N ASN A 87 0.57 2.08 0.06
CA ASN A 87 -0.23 1.51 1.12
C ASN A 87 -1.70 1.27 0.70
N ASN A 88 -2.26 2.22 -0.05
CA ASN A 88 -3.64 2.16 -0.50
C ASN A 88 -3.89 1.06 -1.52
N ILE A 89 -2.88 0.77 -2.33
CA ILE A 89 -2.99 -0.23 -3.39
C ILE A 89 -3.16 -1.65 -2.84
N ILE A 90 -2.60 -1.93 -1.67
CA ILE A 90 -2.81 -3.22 -1.00
C ILE A 90 -4.27 -3.38 -0.58
N VAL A 91 -4.87 -2.33 0.00
CA VAL A 91 -6.30 -2.33 0.35
C VAL A 91 -7.17 -2.48 -0.90
N TYR A 92 -6.85 -1.73 -1.96
CA TYR A 92 -7.53 -1.87 -3.26
C TYR A 92 -7.50 -3.32 -3.75
N ALA A 93 -6.35 -3.98 -3.76
CA ALA A 93 -6.22 -5.36 -4.23
C ALA A 93 -7.03 -6.36 -3.37
N ILE A 94 -7.10 -6.16 -2.05
CA ILE A 94 -7.93 -6.97 -1.14
C ILE A 94 -9.41 -6.84 -1.52
N VAL A 95 -9.88 -5.62 -1.73
CA VAL A 95 -11.28 -5.36 -2.09
C VAL A 95 -11.60 -5.89 -3.50
N GLN A 96 -10.70 -5.70 -4.47
CA GLN A 96 -10.87 -6.27 -5.81
C GLN A 96 -10.95 -7.80 -5.79
N HIS A 97 -10.11 -8.46 -5.00
CA HIS A 97 -10.17 -9.90 -4.83
C HIS A 97 -11.55 -10.34 -4.30
N ALA A 98 -12.04 -9.70 -3.24
CA ALA A 98 -13.35 -10.03 -2.68
C ALA A 98 -14.49 -9.77 -3.67
N ALA A 99 -14.46 -8.62 -4.36
CA ALA A 99 -15.50 -8.24 -5.34
C ALA A 99 -15.57 -9.22 -6.53
N LEU A 100 -14.41 -9.64 -7.07
CA LEU A 100 -14.37 -10.52 -8.25
C LEU A 100 -14.55 -12.00 -7.92
N THR A 101 -14.23 -12.41 -6.69
CA THR A 101 -14.34 -13.82 -6.29
C THR A 101 -15.59 -14.14 -5.48
N GLY A 102 -16.24 -13.13 -4.91
CA GLY A 102 -17.30 -13.29 -3.90
C GLY A 102 -16.77 -13.79 -2.54
N ASN A 103 -15.45 -13.89 -2.36
CA ASN A 103 -14.85 -14.50 -1.18
C ASN A 103 -14.66 -13.46 -0.06
N MET A 104 -15.72 -13.25 0.72
CA MET A 104 -15.67 -12.40 1.91
C MET A 104 -14.90 -13.03 3.09
N ASP A 105 -14.75 -14.34 3.13
CA ASP A 105 -13.97 -15.03 4.18
C ASP A 105 -12.51 -14.60 4.20
N TYR A 106 -11.95 -14.26 3.04
CA TYR A 106 -10.60 -13.73 2.97
C TYR A 106 -10.49 -12.40 3.71
N ILE A 107 -11.45 -11.49 3.52
CA ILE A 107 -11.48 -10.21 4.25
C ILE A 107 -11.60 -10.48 5.75
N ALA A 108 -12.55 -11.29 6.16
CA ALA A 108 -12.78 -11.57 7.57
C ALA A 108 -11.56 -12.18 8.29
N LYS A 109 -10.82 -13.06 7.60
CA LYS A 109 -9.68 -13.79 8.22
C LYS A 109 -8.34 -13.06 8.15
N TYR A 110 -8.12 -12.25 7.12
CA TYR A 110 -6.82 -11.68 6.81
C TYR A 110 -6.87 -10.22 6.37
N GLY A 111 -7.78 -9.90 5.44
CA GLY A 111 -7.81 -8.60 4.79
C GLY A 111 -8.16 -7.46 5.73
N LEU A 112 -9.11 -7.66 6.63
CA LEU A 112 -9.60 -6.63 7.54
C LEU A 112 -8.49 -6.10 8.47
N GLU A 113 -7.61 -6.97 8.95
CA GLU A 113 -6.50 -6.57 9.81
C GLU A 113 -5.53 -5.65 9.06
N VAL A 114 -5.21 -5.98 7.80
CA VAL A 114 -4.39 -5.13 6.92
C VAL A 114 -5.07 -3.79 6.67
N MET A 115 -6.36 -3.80 6.33
CA MET A 115 -7.14 -2.58 6.05
C MET A 115 -7.19 -1.64 7.25
N ILE A 116 -7.41 -2.18 8.46
CA ILE A 116 -7.41 -1.40 9.71
C ILE A 116 -6.03 -0.80 9.96
N ALA A 117 -4.96 -1.56 9.81
CA ALA A 117 -3.60 -1.08 10.07
C ALA A 117 -3.18 0.04 9.07
N VAL A 118 -3.56 -0.09 7.81
CA VAL A 118 -3.36 0.95 6.79
C VAL A 118 -4.21 2.19 7.10
N SER A 119 -5.46 2.01 7.52
CA SER A 119 -6.34 3.14 7.89
C SER A 119 -5.80 3.90 9.12
N ARG A 120 -5.21 3.20 10.10
CA ARG A 120 -4.54 3.82 11.24
C ARG A 120 -3.33 4.64 10.83
N PHE A 121 -2.57 4.19 9.83
CA PHE A 121 -1.49 5.00 9.24
C PHE A 121 -2.03 6.30 8.65
N TRP A 122 -3.06 6.24 7.82
CA TRP A 122 -3.63 7.44 7.19
C TRP A 122 -4.21 8.42 8.19
N ARG A 123 -4.92 7.92 9.21
CA ARG A 123 -5.45 8.77 10.29
C ARG A 123 -4.36 9.62 10.97
N GLN A 124 -3.15 9.08 11.08
CA GLN A 124 -2.01 9.76 11.71
C GLN A 124 -1.19 10.58 10.71
N ARG A 125 -1.24 10.23 9.42
CA ARG A 125 -0.44 10.88 8.37
C ARG A 125 -1.06 12.17 7.84
N VAL A 126 -2.38 12.27 7.84
CA VAL A 126 -3.08 13.48 7.41
C VAL A 126 -3.03 14.55 8.48
N SER A 127 -2.96 15.82 8.06
CA SER A 127 -2.99 16.98 8.96
C SER A 127 -4.20 17.85 8.65
N PHE A 128 -4.83 18.44 9.67
CA PHE A 128 -5.92 19.39 9.44
C PHE A 128 -5.36 20.80 9.25
N SER A 129 -5.64 21.40 8.11
CA SER A 129 -5.26 22.78 7.79
C SER A 129 -6.36 23.74 8.24
N GLN A 130 -6.09 24.52 9.27
CA GLN A 130 -7.03 25.55 9.75
C GLN A 130 -7.38 26.60 8.68
N PRO A 131 -6.40 27.13 7.92
CA PRO A 131 -6.72 28.12 6.88
C PRO A 131 -7.60 27.55 5.75
N LYS A 132 -7.38 26.27 5.38
CA LYS A 132 -8.14 25.61 4.30
C LYS A 132 -9.42 24.95 4.80
N GLN A 133 -9.60 24.79 6.12
CA GLN A 133 -10.69 24.00 6.74
C GLN A 133 -10.82 22.59 6.13
N LYS A 134 -9.69 21.95 5.84
CA LYS A 134 -9.61 20.62 5.18
C LYS A 134 -8.42 19.82 5.70
N TYR A 135 -8.52 18.52 5.58
CA TYR A 135 -7.36 17.65 5.75
C TYR A 135 -6.44 17.76 4.53
N VAL A 136 -5.14 17.72 4.79
CA VAL A 136 -4.08 17.84 3.79
C VAL A 136 -3.05 16.72 4.00
N ILE A 137 -2.39 16.32 2.90
CA ILE A 137 -1.24 15.41 2.91
C ILE A 137 -0.07 16.19 2.33
N LEU A 138 0.96 16.43 3.15
CA LEU A 138 2.11 17.26 2.81
C LEU A 138 3.33 16.40 2.51
N GLY A 139 4.23 16.90 1.65
CA GLY A 139 5.51 16.28 1.35
C GLY A 139 5.36 14.84 0.85
N VAL A 140 4.78 14.66 -0.32
CA VAL A 140 4.59 13.34 -0.95
C VAL A 140 5.00 13.37 -2.41
N THR A 141 5.36 12.21 -2.93
CA THR A 141 5.57 11.96 -4.35
C THR A 141 4.46 11.03 -4.85
N GLY A 142 3.84 11.40 -5.95
CA GLY A 142 2.87 10.55 -6.63
C GLY A 142 3.54 9.51 -7.53
N PRO A 143 2.77 8.82 -8.39
CA PRO A 143 3.34 7.89 -9.38
C PRO A 143 4.23 8.55 -10.43
N ASP A 144 4.11 9.85 -10.61
CA ASP A 144 5.07 10.67 -11.37
C ASP A 144 6.18 11.11 -10.41
N GLU A 145 7.30 10.40 -10.47
CA GLU A 145 8.45 10.60 -9.59
C GLU A 145 9.25 11.87 -9.91
N TYR A 146 8.97 12.54 -11.05
CA TYR A 146 9.57 13.84 -11.39
C TYR A 146 8.96 15.00 -10.60
N GLU A 147 7.72 14.84 -10.12
CA GLU A 147 7.07 15.77 -9.19
C GLU A 147 7.17 15.24 -7.76
N ASN A 148 8.34 15.35 -7.17
CA ASN A 148 8.61 14.89 -5.82
C ASN A 148 8.35 15.98 -4.75
N ASN A 149 8.15 15.54 -3.52
CA ASN A 149 7.97 16.37 -2.33
C ASN A 149 6.92 17.47 -2.49
N VAL A 150 5.77 17.12 -3.06
CA VAL A 150 4.65 18.04 -3.29
C VAL A 150 3.57 17.88 -2.23
N ASP A 151 2.81 18.95 -2.02
CA ASP A 151 1.67 18.94 -1.13
C ASP A 151 0.38 18.57 -1.88
N ASN A 152 -0.40 17.68 -1.28
CA ASN A 152 -1.72 17.30 -1.79
C ASN A 152 -1.69 16.73 -3.21
N ASN A 153 -0.71 15.88 -3.51
CA ASN A 153 -0.70 15.14 -4.77
C ASN A 153 -2.07 14.50 -5.00
N TRP A 154 -2.62 14.70 -6.19
CA TRP A 154 -3.97 14.26 -6.51
C TRP A 154 -4.15 12.75 -6.35
N TYR A 155 -3.22 11.96 -6.87
CA TYR A 155 -3.30 10.50 -6.82
C TYR A 155 -3.23 9.98 -5.38
N THR A 156 -2.30 10.50 -4.59
CA THR A 156 -2.15 10.14 -3.18
C THR A 156 -3.40 10.48 -2.38
N ASN A 157 -3.96 11.69 -2.56
CA ASN A 157 -5.18 12.11 -1.89
C ASN A 157 -6.38 11.27 -2.31
N TYR A 158 -6.55 11.04 -3.62
CA TYR A 158 -7.65 10.24 -4.15
C TYR A 158 -7.60 8.81 -3.63
N SER A 159 -6.44 8.15 -3.73
CA SER A 159 -6.28 6.77 -3.25
C SER A 159 -6.47 6.62 -1.74
N CYS A 160 -6.01 7.61 -0.96
CA CYS A 160 -6.28 7.68 0.49
C CYS A 160 -7.78 7.74 0.79
N ILE A 161 -8.52 8.60 0.11
CA ILE A 161 -9.97 8.72 0.27
C ILE A 161 -10.68 7.41 -0.08
N GLN A 162 -10.28 6.76 -1.19
CA GLN A 162 -10.87 5.46 -1.56
C GLN A 162 -10.55 4.39 -0.51
N CYS A 163 -9.31 4.32 -0.06
CA CYS A 163 -8.88 3.38 0.98
C CYS A 163 -9.72 3.50 2.27
N LEU A 164 -9.98 4.73 2.72
CA LEU A 164 -10.77 5.00 3.93
C LEU A 164 -12.28 4.77 3.76
N LYS A 165 -12.78 4.65 2.53
CA LYS A 165 -14.19 4.35 2.23
C LYS A 165 -14.47 2.85 2.05
N MET A 166 -13.44 2.07 1.79
CA MET A 166 -13.51 0.62 1.63
C MET A 166 -13.64 -0.09 2.98
#